data_fe04ccbd7b286b063d6757ca35121dce
#
_entry.id   fe04ccbd7b286b063d6757ca35121dce
#
_cell.length_a   1.000
_cell.length_b   1.000
_cell.length_c   1.000
_cell.angle_alpha   90.00
_cell.angle_beta   90.00
_cell.angle_gamma   90.00
#
_symmetry.space_group_name_H-M   'P 1'
#
loop_
_entity.id
_entity.type
_entity.pdbx_description
1 polymer ?
#
loop_
_entity_poly.entity_id
_entity_poly.type
_entity_poly.pdbx_seq_one_letter_code
_entity_poly.pdbx_strand_id
1 'polypeptide(L)'
;MTHQKVENNLQHQPQISKYEKFEIIYKKLKHIFIGFFTILTCTLIILLVITVFYFQSITKESEHISDNTLRLKLLNIPGTQDINYSNQHILSEYNQSLNPLIVGPKNVNKNIIKALTASEDSLFYRHNGILPKALLRAVGQDLFNTDAATGGSTITQQLVKNQVLTNEKTYDRKANELVLSMRAETLLTKDEIIYTYLNIVPFGRDYNGANISGISSASYSLFGKPPSEINIAESAYLIGLLQSPYYYTPYQEDGVLKPDDQIQIGINRQHYVLKRMLVEKKITQHEFNQSEKFDIKKHLMTK
;
A
#
# COMPACT_ATOMS: atom_id res chain seq x y z
N MET A 1 -82.40 -61.55 -22.21
CA MET A 1 -80.95 -61.91 -22.48
C MET A 1 -80.28 -60.73 -23.18
N THR A 2 -79.81 -59.79 -22.43
CA THR A 2 -78.84 -58.72 -22.94
C THR A 2 -78.54 -57.73 -21.84
N HIS A 3 -77.91 -58.15 -20.75
CA HIS A 3 -77.41 -57.26 -19.74
C HIS A 3 -76.10 -57.83 -19.15
N GLN A 4 -75.07 -57.89 -19.93
CA GLN A 4 -73.74 -58.31 -19.42
C GLN A 4 -72.60 -58.03 -20.42
N LYS A 5 -72.43 -56.79 -20.81
CA LYS A 5 -71.23 -56.44 -21.58
C LYS A 5 -70.87 -54.93 -21.59
N VAL A 6 -71.02 -54.24 -20.43
CA VAL A 6 -70.63 -52.82 -20.31
C VAL A 6 -69.80 -52.55 -19.06
N GLU A 7 -69.17 -53.51 -18.41
CA GLU A 7 -68.29 -53.23 -17.27
C GLU A 7 -66.91 -53.86 -17.43
N ASN A 8 -66.06 -53.39 -18.30
CA ASN A 8 -64.65 -53.72 -18.26
C ASN A 8 -63.83 -52.79 -19.16
N ASN A 9 -64.06 -51.47 -19.02
CA ASN A 9 -63.08 -50.47 -19.52
C ASN A 9 -62.70 -49.49 -18.40
N LEU A 10 -62.38 -49.98 -17.21
CA LEU A 10 -61.59 -49.23 -16.23
C LEU A 10 -60.18 -49.19 -16.74
N GLN A 11 -59.81 -48.05 -17.31
CA GLN A 11 -58.52 -47.70 -17.81
C GLN A 11 -57.42 -48.09 -16.82
N HIS A 12 -56.60 -49.08 -17.18
CA HIS A 12 -55.30 -49.29 -16.59
C HIS A 12 -54.44 -48.04 -16.97
N GLN A 13 -54.47 -47.02 -16.15
CA GLN A 13 -53.41 -46.02 -16.20
C GLN A 13 -52.11 -46.73 -15.92
N PRO A 14 -51.08 -46.64 -16.80
CA PRO A 14 -49.79 -47.30 -16.58
C PRO A 14 -49.19 -46.75 -15.28
N GLN A 15 -49.01 -47.61 -14.30
CA GLN A 15 -48.35 -47.25 -13.04
C GLN A 15 -46.88 -46.88 -13.35
N ILE A 16 -46.59 -45.57 -13.39
CA ILE A 16 -45.21 -45.06 -13.63
C ILE A 16 -44.29 -45.70 -12.58
N SER A 17 -43.25 -46.36 -13.03
CA SER A 17 -42.31 -47.05 -12.15
C SER A 17 -41.59 -46.01 -11.23
N LYS A 18 -41.13 -46.48 -10.06
CA LYS A 18 -40.34 -45.61 -9.14
C LYS A 18 -39.12 -44.99 -9.83
N TYR A 19 -38.50 -45.71 -10.76
CA TYR A 19 -37.35 -45.20 -11.55
C TYR A 19 -37.75 -44.09 -12.51
N GLU A 20 -38.85 -44.23 -13.24
CA GLU A 20 -39.35 -43.20 -14.16
C GLU A 20 -39.75 -41.90 -13.41
N LYS A 21 -40.38 -42.04 -12.22
CA LYS A 21 -40.63 -40.90 -11.36
C LYS A 21 -39.38 -40.18 -10.91
N PHE A 22 -38.35 -40.96 -10.53
CA PHE A 22 -37.03 -40.41 -10.16
C PHE A 22 -36.39 -39.70 -11.35
N GLU A 23 -36.39 -40.28 -12.54
CA GLU A 23 -35.78 -39.66 -13.73
C GLU A 23 -36.48 -38.34 -14.12
N ILE A 24 -37.83 -38.26 -14.03
CA ILE A 24 -38.59 -37.05 -14.28
C ILE A 24 -38.22 -35.96 -13.26
N ILE A 25 -38.14 -36.29 -11.98
CA ILE A 25 -37.73 -35.36 -10.91
C ILE A 25 -36.30 -34.89 -11.11
N TYR A 26 -35.39 -35.81 -11.40
CA TYR A 26 -34.00 -35.49 -11.65
C TYR A 26 -33.81 -34.54 -12.84
N LYS A 27 -34.48 -34.81 -13.97
CA LYS A 27 -34.47 -33.93 -15.15
C LYS A 27 -34.98 -32.54 -14.82
N LYS A 28 -36.08 -32.42 -14.09
CA LYS A 28 -36.63 -31.12 -13.65
C LYS A 28 -35.67 -30.35 -12.74
N LEU A 29 -35.13 -31.03 -11.70
CA LEU A 29 -34.13 -30.43 -10.79
C LEU A 29 -32.88 -29.97 -11.52
N LYS A 30 -32.37 -30.79 -12.45
CA LYS A 30 -31.21 -30.44 -13.28
C LYS A 30 -31.42 -29.15 -14.08
N HIS A 31 -32.63 -29.00 -14.72
CA HIS A 31 -32.93 -27.79 -15.49
C HIS A 31 -33.10 -26.56 -14.57
N ILE A 32 -33.73 -26.71 -13.40
CA ILE A 32 -33.83 -25.65 -12.40
C ILE A 32 -32.43 -25.21 -11.94
N PHE A 33 -31.56 -26.18 -11.66
CA PHE A 33 -30.19 -25.90 -11.22
C PHE A 33 -29.36 -25.21 -12.30
N ILE A 34 -29.45 -25.68 -13.55
CA ILE A 34 -28.78 -25.01 -14.68
C ILE A 34 -29.32 -23.58 -14.86
N GLY A 35 -30.67 -23.38 -14.82
CA GLY A 35 -31.26 -22.06 -14.92
C GLY A 35 -30.81 -21.12 -13.81
N PHE A 36 -30.77 -21.61 -12.56
CA PHE A 36 -30.27 -20.83 -11.43
C PHE A 36 -28.80 -20.40 -11.62
N PHE A 37 -27.93 -21.34 -12.00
CA PHE A 37 -26.51 -21.02 -12.26
C PHE A 37 -26.34 -20.07 -13.43
N THR A 38 -27.15 -20.21 -14.48
CA THR A 38 -27.10 -19.29 -15.63
C THR A 38 -27.49 -17.87 -15.22
N ILE A 39 -28.58 -17.72 -14.45
CA ILE A 39 -29.00 -16.40 -13.94
C ILE A 39 -27.92 -15.82 -13.03
N LEU A 40 -27.37 -16.61 -12.11
CA LEU A 40 -26.32 -16.16 -11.20
C LEU A 40 -25.07 -15.67 -11.97
N THR A 41 -24.62 -16.44 -12.97
CA THR A 41 -23.44 -16.04 -13.78
C THR A 41 -23.72 -14.79 -14.60
N CYS A 42 -24.91 -14.66 -15.21
CA CYS A 42 -25.29 -13.44 -15.92
C CYS A 42 -25.34 -12.23 -14.97
N THR A 43 -25.89 -12.37 -13.78
CA THR A 43 -25.93 -11.30 -12.78
C THR A 43 -24.52 -10.87 -12.36
N LEU A 44 -23.62 -11.82 -12.12
CA LEU A 44 -22.22 -11.53 -11.78
C LEU A 44 -21.47 -10.80 -12.93
N ILE A 45 -21.74 -11.19 -14.19
CA ILE A 45 -21.15 -10.52 -15.36
C ILE A 45 -21.68 -9.07 -15.45
N ILE A 46 -22.96 -8.86 -15.29
CA ILE A 46 -23.57 -7.51 -15.31
C ILE A 46 -22.96 -6.64 -14.20
N LEU A 47 -22.86 -7.15 -12.97
CA LEU A 47 -22.23 -6.46 -11.86
C LEU A 47 -20.76 -6.11 -12.15
N LEU A 48 -20.02 -7.04 -12.74
CA LEU A 48 -18.61 -6.79 -13.15
C LEU A 48 -18.54 -5.66 -14.18
N VAL A 49 -19.40 -5.68 -15.20
CA VAL A 49 -19.44 -4.63 -16.24
C VAL A 49 -19.76 -3.27 -15.63
N ILE A 50 -20.78 -3.19 -14.76
CA ILE A 50 -21.12 -1.95 -14.05
C ILE A 50 -19.94 -1.46 -13.21
N THR A 51 -19.27 -2.35 -12.49
CA THR A 51 -18.09 -2.02 -11.68
C THR A 51 -16.95 -1.47 -12.52
N VAL A 52 -16.68 -2.07 -13.69
CA VAL A 52 -15.64 -1.58 -14.63
C VAL A 52 -15.99 -0.18 -15.16
N PHE A 53 -17.23 0.04 -15.59
CA PHE A 53 -17.67 1.37 -16.07
C PHE A 53 -17.62 2.42 -14.97
N TYR A 54 -18.02 2.07 -13.75
CA TYR A 54 -17.92 2.96 -12.60
C TYR A 54 -16.44 3.31 -12.32
N PHE A 55 -15.56 2.30 -12.28
CA PHE A 55 -14.13 2.51 -12.07
C PHE A 55 -13.52 3.43 -13.15
N GLN A 56 -13.81 3.21 -14.42
CA GLN A 56 -13.37 4.09 -15.50
C GLN A 56 -13.90 5.52 -15.36
N SER A 57 -15.14 5.68 -14.87
CA SER A 57 -15.72 7.02 -14.65
C SER A 57 -14.97 7.82 -13.59
N ILE A 58 -14.57 7.18 -12.48
CA ILE A 58 -13.88 7.85 -11.36
C ILE A 58 -12.37 8.03 -11.59
N THR A 59 -11.79 7.33 -12.58
CA THR A 59 -10.35 7.44 -12.90
C THR A 59 -10.05 8.36 -14.08
N LYS A 60 -11.04 9.06 -14.62
CA LYS A 60 -10.87 9.98 -15.76
C LYS A 60 -9.79 11.06 -15.54
N GLU A 61 -9.66 11.59 -14.32
CA GLU A 61 -8.63 12.58 -14.03
C GLU A 61 -7.21 12.03 -14.25
N SER A 62 -6.98 10.78 -13.87
CA SER A 62 -5.68 10.15 -14.07
C SER A 62 -5.35 9.92 -15.54
N GLU A 63 -6.35 9.74 -16.42
CA GLU A 63 -6.15 9.56 -17.86
C GLU A 63 -5.73 10.86 -18.55
N HIS A 64 -6.15 12.02 -18.05
CA HIS A 64 -5.78 13.33 -18.61
C HIS A 64 -4.35 13.76 -18.32
N ILE A 65 -3.68 13.13 -17.36
CA ILE A 65 -2.27 13.43 -17.06
C ILE A 65 -1.38 12.69 -18.06
N SER A 66 -0.64 13.42 -18.89
CA SER A 66 0.33 12.80 -19.80
C SER A 66 1.46 12.11 -19.03
N ASP A 67 2.10 11.09 -19.60
CA ASP A 67 3.20 10.35 -18.95
C ASP A 67 4.39 11.25 -18.61
N ASN A 68 4.72 12.21 -19.48
CA ASN A 68 5.77 13.19 -19.19
C ASN A 68 5.39 14.08 -18.00
N THR A 69 4.15 14.57 -17.96
CA THR A 69 3.67 15.37 -16.83
C THR A 69 3.64 14.57 -15.52
N LEU A 70 3.20 13.32 -15.61
CA LEU A 70 3.20 12.43 -14.44
C LEU A 70 4.62 12.19 -13.91
N ARG A 71 5.57 11.87 -14.80
CA ARG A 71 6.98 11.67 -14.44
C ARG A 71 7.58 12.91 -13.77
N LEU A 72 7.38 14.08 -14.36
CA LEU A 72 7.88 15.34 -13.79
C LEU A 72 7.27 15.66 -12.42
N LYS A 73 5.95 15.44 -12.26
CA LYS A 73 5.29 15.63 -10.95
C LYS A 73 5.83 14.67 -9.90
N LEU A 74 5.99 13.40 -10.24
CA LEU A 74 6.50 12.39 -9.31
C LEU A 74 7.91 12.71 -8.82
N LEU A 75 8.81 13.13 -9.72
CA LEU A 75 10.21 13.37 -9.42
C LEU A 75 10.47 14.73 -8.73
N ASN A 76 9.54 15.68 -8.83
CA ASN A 76 9.73 17.03 -8.33
C ASN A 76 9.88 17.06 -6.80
N ILE A 77 11.04 17.49 -6.32
CA ILE A 77 11.30 17.71 -4.89
C ILE A 77 11.06 19.19 -4.59
N PRO A 78 10.05 19.55 -3.76
CA PRO A 78 9.72 20.94 -3.48
C PRO A 78 10.92 21.73 -2.95
N GLY A 79 11.10 22.96 -3.45
CA GLY A 79 12.16 23.87 -3.00
C GLY A 79 13.55 23.61 -3.59
N THR A 80 13.69 22.70 -4.55
CA THR A 80 14.97 22.45 -5.24
C THR A 80 14.98 23.07 -6.63
N GLN A 81 16.09 23.73 -7.00
CA GLN A 81 16.25 24.39 -8.29
C GLN A 81 17.44 23.85 -9.11
N ASP A 82 18.32 23.11 -8.46
CA ASP A 82 19.57 22.57 -9.05
C ASP A 82 19.40 21.19 -9.70
N ILE A 83 18.18 20.63 -9.69
CA ILE A 83 17.87 19.31 -10.24
C ILE A 83 17.23 19.43 -11.62
N ASN A 84 17.82 18.79 -12.61
CA ASN A 84 17.21 18.64 -13.93
C ASN A 84 16.25 17.43 -13.95
N TYR A 85 14.98 17.66 -13.61
CA TYR A 85 13.95 16.60 -13.59
C TYR A 85 13.62 15.98 -14.95
N SER A 86 14.02 16.62 -16.05
CA SER A 86 13.87 16.06 -17.40
C SER A 86 14.98 15.06 -17.74
N ASN A 87 16.05 14.97 -16.94
CA ASN A 87 17.12 14.00 -17.13
C ASN A 87 16.59 12.58 -16.95
N GLN A 88 16.94 11.68 -17.89
CA GLN A 88 16.61 10.26 -17.79
C GLN A 88 17.34 9.56 -16.64
N HIS A 89 18.48 10.11 -16.21
CA HIS A 89 19.30 9.61 -15.11
C HIS A 89 19.13 10.44 -13.82
N ILE A 90 17.89 10.58 -13.34
CA ILE A 90 17.55 11.43 -12.19
C ILE A 90 18.36 11.09 -10.93
N LEU A 91 18.71 9.83 -10.70
CA LEU A 91 19.54 9.42 -9.57
C LEU A 91 20.96 10.02 -9.62
N SER A 92 21.48 10.31 -10.82
CA SER A 92 22.74 11.04 -10.97
C SER A 92 22.59 12.49 -10.53
N GLU A 93 21.48 13.15 -10.91
CA GLU A 93 21.15 14.49 -10.44
C GLU A 93 21.08 14.55 -8.90
N TYR A 94 20.36 13.58 -8.29
CA TYR A 94 20.27 13.50 -6.82
C TYR A 94 21.64 13.29 -6.16
N ASN A 95 22.51 12.45 -6.73
CA ASN A 95 23.88 12.25 -6.20
C ASN A 95 24.80 13.47 -6.35
N GLN A 96 24.51 14.37 -7.29
CA GLN A 96 25.34 15.54 -7.63
C GLN A 96 24.72 16.85 -7.13
N SER A 97 23.55 16.81 -6.52
CA SER A 97 22.90 17.99 -5.97
C SER A 97 23.81 18.70 -4.96
N LEU A 98 23.89 20.01 -5.10
CA LEU A 98 24.59 20.87 -4.14
C LEU A 98 23.76 21.09 -2.87
N ASN A 99 22.48 20.77 -2.89
CA ASN A 99 21.62 20.82 -1.72
C ASN A 99 21.85 19.56 -0.85
N PRO A 100 22.44 19.70 0.37
CA PRO A 100 22.74 18.58 1.24
C PRO A 100 21.50 17.82 1.74
N LEU A 101 20.32 18.40 1.53
CA LEU A 101 19.05 17.77 1.89
C LEU A 101 18.55 16.79 0.83
N ILE A 102 19.14 16.80 -0.38
CA ILE A 102 18.82 15.86 -1.45
C ILE A 102 19.78 14.68 -1.40
N VAL A 103 19.21 13.50 -1.48
CA VAL A 103 19.98 12.26 -1.42
C VAL A 103 19.71 11.35 -2.60
N GLY A 104 20.78 10.76 -3.10
CA GLY A 104 20.75 9.67 -4.06
C GLY A 104 21.39 8.39 -3.48
N PRO A 105 21.56 7.34 -4.29
CA PRO A 105 22.10 6.04 -3.84
C PRO A 105 23.45 6.09 -3.12
N LYS A 106 24.29 7.10 -3.42
CA LYS A 106 25.61 7.24 -2.81
C LYS A 106 25.57 7.82 -1.39
N ASN A 107 24.51 8.55 -1.05
CA ASN A 107 24.43 9.37 0.15
C ASN A 107 23.48 8.78 1.22
N VAL A 108 22.95 7.58 0.99
CA VAL A 108 22.01 6.92 1.90
C VAL A 108 22.54 5.56 2.33
N ASN A 109 22.54 5.29 3.63
CA ASN A 109 22.89 3.98 4.15
C ASN A 109 21.85 2.93 3.71
N LYS A 110 22.33 1.79 3.24
CA LYS A 110 21.47 0.68 2.78
C LYS A 110 20.51 0.17 3.86
N ASN A 111 20.80 0.39 5.14
CA ASN A 111 19.92 -0.01 6.23
C ASN A 111 18.60 0.77 6.21
N ILE A 112 18.59 2.03 5.74
CA ILE A 112 17.37 2.83 5.55
C ILE A 112 16.47 2.16 4.49
N ILE A 113 17.03 1.73 3.35
CA ILE A 113 16.30 1.03 2.30
C ILE A 113 15.77 -0.32 2.80
N LYS A 114 16.60 -1.06 3.56
CA LYS A 114 16.21 -2.34 4.17
C LYS A 114 15.05 -2.16 5.16
N ALA A 115 15.12 -1.14 6.03
CA ALA A 115 14.05 -0.82 6.98
C ALA A 115 12.76 -0.43 6.27
N LEU A 116 12.85 0.48 5.28
CA LEU A 116 11.70 0.95 4.49
C LEU A 116 11.00 -0.20 3.78
N THR A 117 11.75 -0.99 3.01
CA THR A 117 11.16 -2.11 2.28
C THR A 117 10.64 -3.21 3.20
N ALA A 118 11.27 -3.47 4.35
CA ALA A 118 10.80 -4.50 5.27
C ALA A 118 9.50 -4.12 5.99
N SER A 119 9.32 -2.85 6.33
CA SER A 119 8.19 -2.41 7.15
C SER A 119 7.00 -1.89 6.34
N GLU A 120 7.25 -1.14 5.26
CA GLU A 120 6.22 -0.49 4.46
C GLU A 120 5.78 -1.36 3.28
N ASP A 121 6.74 -2.03 2.59
CA ASP A 121 6.46 -2.74 1.34
C ASP A 121 7.46 -3.88 1.09
N SER A 122 7.27 -5.01 1.76
CA SER A 122 8.22 -6.13 1.67
C SER A 122 8.31 -6.77 0.27
N LEU A 123 7.33 -6.53 -0.57
CA LEU A 123 7.30 -6.99 -1.97
C LEU A 123 7.64 -5.89 -2.98
N PHE A 124 8.18 -4.74 -2.53
CA PHE A 124 8.45 -3.58 -3.37
C PHE A 124 9.12 -3.91 -4.72
N TYR A 125 10.14 -4.73 -4.71
CA TYR A 125 10.87 -5.13 -5.92
C TYR A 125 10.17 -6.21 -6.77
N ARG A 126 8.96 -6.66 -6.38
CA ARG A 126 8.23 -7.78 -7.03
C ARG A 126 6.89 -7.39 -7.64
N HIS A 127 6.35 -6.23 -7.30
CA HIS A 127 5.07 -5.76 -7.83
C HIS A 127 5.25 -4.57 -8.77
N ASN A 128 4.19 -4.25 -9.51
CA ASN A 128 4.13 -3.10 -10.44
C ASN A 128 3.16 -2.04 -9.90
N GLY A 129 3.52 -1.40 -8.78
CA GLY A 129 2.82 -0.27 -8.18
C GLY A 129 1.73 -0.63 -7.18
N ILE A 130 1.07 -1.78 -7.31
CA ILE A 130 -0.01 -2.22 -6.44
C ILE A 130 0.18 -3.66 -5.98
N LEU A 131 -0.46 -4.01 -4.85
CA LEU A 131 -0.52 -5.37 -4.32
C LEU A 131 -1.98 -5.84 -4.33
N PRO A 132 -2.43 -6.64 -5.33
CA PRO A 132 -3.83 -7.07 -5.45
C PRO A 132 -4.36 -7.78 -4.20
N LYS A 133 -3.54 -8.62 -3.55
CA LYS A 133 -3.92 -9.29 -2.30
C LYS A 133 -4.15 -8.32 -1.14
N ALA A 134 -3.35 -7.26 -1.04
CA ALA A 134 -3.52 -6.23 -0.02
C ALA A 134 -4.77 -5.39 -0.28
N LEU A 135 -5.06 -5.10 -1.56
CA LEU A 135 -6.28 -4.40 -1.97
C LEU A 135 -7.54 -5.21 -1.62
N LEU A 136 -7.58 -6.50 -1.98
CA LEU A 136 -8.70 -7.39 -1.63
C LEU A 136 -8.90 -7.50 -0.12
N ARG A 137 -7.82 -7.55 0.65
CA ARG A 137 -7.88 -7.56 2.12
C ARG A 137 -8.45 -6.25 2.66
N ALA A 138 -8.01 -5.09 2.14
CA ALA A 138 -8.52 -3.78 2.56
C ALA A 138 -10.03 -3.65 2.28
N VAL A 139 -10.49 -4.02 1.09
CA VAL A 139 -11.92 -4.05 0.75
C VAL A 139 -12.71 -5.00 1.67
N GLY A 140 -12.15 -6.17 1.97
CA GLY A 140 -12.78 -7.10 2.91
C GLY A 140 -12.86 -6.53 4.33
N GLN A 141 -11.83 -5.85 4.81
CA GLN A 141 -11.82 -5.20 6.13
C GLN A 141 -12.87 -4.09 6.22
N ASP A 142 -13.00 -3.25 5.20
CA ASP A 142 -14.02 -2.20 5.13
C ASP A 142 -15.45 -2.80 5.13
N LEU A 143 -15.66 -3.88 4.37
CA LEU A 143 -16.98 -4.56 4.31
C LEU A 143 -17.37 -5.22 5.64
N PHE A 144 -16.40 -5.76 6.37
CA PHE A 144 -16.66 -6.48 7.63
C PHE A 144 -16.42 -5.62 8.88
N ASN A 145 -16.14 -4.32 8.72
CA ASN A 145 -15.94 -3.36 9.80
C ASN A 145 -14.89 -3.84 10.83
N THR A 146 -13.80 -4.44 10.36
CA THR A 146 -12.73 -4.94 11.24
C THR A 146 -11.68 -3.85 11.42
N ASP A 147 -11.41 -3.43 12.66
CA ASP A 147 -10.45 -2.37 13.05
C ASP A 147 -8.97 -2.71 12.78
N ALA A 148 -8.69 -3.80 12.11
CA ALA A 148 -7.34 -4.20 11.76
C ALA A 148 -6.81 -3.35 10.59
N ALA A 149 -6.39 -2.11 10.87
CA ALA A 149 -5.67 -1.25 9.93
C ALA A 149 -4.31 -1.87 9.58
N THR A 150 -4.32 -2.88 8.71
CA THR A 150 -3.08 -3.42 8.15
C THR A 150 -2.66 -2.54 6.99
N GLY A 151 -1.47 -1.93 7.07
CA GLY A 151 -0.87 -1.16 5.99
C GLY A 151 -0.90 -1.96 4.68
N GLY A 152 -1.62 -1.44 3.70
CA GLY A 152 -1.85 -2.11 2.42
C GLY A 152 -1.38 -1.31 1.22
N SER A 153 -0.94 -0.05 1.44
CA SER A 153 -0.44 0.82 0.37
C SER A 153 1.04 0.56 0.12
N THR A 154 1.43 0.46 -1.14
CA THR A 154 2.84 0.32 -1.56
C THR A 154 3.59 1.64 -1.42
N ILE A 155 4.93 1.59 -1.45
CA ILE A 155 5.78 2.80 -1.51
C ILE A 155 5.42 3.65 -2.73
N THR A 156 5.15 3.03 -3.87
CA THR A 156 4.73 3.72 -5.10
C THR A 156 3.40 4.45 -4.92
N GLN A 157 2.42 3.82 -4.25
CA GLN A 157 1.16 4.47 -3.93
C GLN A 157 1.33 5.66 -2.98
N GLN A 158 2.23 5.54 -2.01
CA GLN A 158 2.55 6.63 -1.10
C GLN A 158 3.25 7.79 -1.83
N LEU A 159 4.16 7.51 -2.78
CA LEU A 159 4.79 8.52 -3.63
C LEU A 159 3.75 9.27 -4.47
N VAL A 160 2.89 8.54 -5.18
CA VAL A 160 1.80 9.12 -5.99
C VAL A 160 0.87 9.98 -5.14
N LYS A 161 0.45 9.48 -3.98
CA LYS A 161 -0.39 10.24 -3.05
C LYS A 161 0.25 11.56 -2.64
N ASN A 162 1.54 11.55 -2.30
CA ASN A 162 2.23 12.74 -1.78
C ASN A 162 2.57 13.77 -2.87
N GLN A 163 2.79 13.34 -4.13
CA GLN A 163 3.28 14.20 -5.21
C GLN A 163 2.23 14.62 -6.23
N VAL A 164 1.18 13.83 -6.41
CA VAL A 164 0.25 14.03 -7.53
C VAL A 164 -1.17 14.29 -7.08
N LEU A 165 -1.59 13.71 -5.96
CA LEU A 165 -2.98 13.72 -5.51
C LEU A 165 -3.21 14.69 -4.35
N THR A 166 -4.48 15.01 -4.11
CA THR A 166 -4.91 15.81 -2.95
C THR A 166 -4.97 14.94 -1.68
N ASN A 167 -5.05 15.61 -0.50
CA ASN A 167 -5.16 14.92 0.80
C ASN A 167 -6.59 14.42 1.13
N GLU A 168 -7.52 14.52 0.20
CA GLU A 168 -8.89 14.04 0.37
C GLU A 168 -8.94 12.53 0.61
N LYS A 169 -9.87 12.10 1.46
CA LYS A 169 -10.08 10.68 1.77
C LYS A 169 -11.34 10.17 1.04
N THR A 170 -11.24 10.04 -0.28
CA THR A 170 -12.36 9.57 -1.13
C THR A 170 -11.97 8.27 -1.86
N TYR A 171 -12.99 7.50 -2.26
CA TYR A 171 -12.76 6.30 -3.09
C TYR A 171 -12.22 6.69 -4.48
N ASP A 172 -12.67 7.83 -5.04
CA ASP A 172 -12.21 8.33 -6.33
C ASP A 172 -10.71 8.66 -6.28
N ARG A 173 -10.26 9.35 -5.24
CA ARG A 173 -8.83 9.59 -5.02
C ARG A 173 -8.05 8.28 -4.91
N LYS A 174 -8.60 7.29 -4.19
CA LYS A 174 -7.92 5.98 -4.04
C LYS A 174 -7.89 5.20 -5.35
N ALA A 175 -8.93 5.27 -6.18
CA ALA A 175 -8.94 4.67 -7.51
C ALA A 175 -7.89 5.33 -8.44
N ASN A 176 -7.81 6.66 -8.45
CA ASN A 176 -6.78 7.39 -9.19
C ASN A 176 -5.37 7.05 -8.70
N GLU A 177 -5.16 6.92 -7.38
CA GLU A 177 -3.89 6.47 -6.79
C GLU A 177 -3.46 5.10 -7.33
N LEU A 178 -4.37 4.13 -7.45
CA LEU A 178 -4.07 2.80 -8.00
C LEU A 178 -3.61 2.89 -9.46
N VAL A 179 -4.37 3.60 -10.30
CA VAL A 179 -4.05 3.76 -11.73
C VAL A 179 -2.71 4.48 -11.91
N LEU A 180 -2.52 5.61 -11.23
CA LEU A 180 -1.29 6.39 -11.34
C LEU A 180 -0.07 5.64 -10.79
N SER A 181 -0.26 4.78 -9.77
CA SER A 181 0.84 3.96 -9.23
C SER A 181 1.30 2.89 -10.23
N MET A 182 0.38 2.25 -10.94
CA MET A 182 0.75 1.33 -12.02
C MET A 182 1.47 2.04 -13.15
N ARG A 183 1.01 3.25 -13.54
CA ARG A 183 1.69 4.07 -14.54
C ARG A 183 3.06 4.55 -14.07
N ALA A 184 3.21 4.95 -12.81
CA ALA A 184 4.49 5.37 -12.24
C ALA A 184 5.56 4.29 -12.40
N GLU A 185 5.23 3.03 -12.20
CA GLU A 185 6.15 1.90 -12.36
C GLU A 185 6.54 1.60 -13.81
N THR A 186 5.81 2.12 -14.80
CA THR A 186 6.22 2.07 -16.21
C THR A 186 7.14 3.23 -16.60
N LEU A 187 7.11 4.33 -15.82
CA LEU A 187 7.83 5.56 -16.09
C LEU A 187 9.12 5.70 -15.28
N LEU A 188 9.20 5.05 -14.13
CA LEU A 188 10.30 5.15 -13.17
C LEU A 188 10.81 3.78 -12.78
N THR A 189 12.11 3.67 -12.61
CA THR A 189 12.74 2.49 -12.01
C THR A 189 12.43 2.41 -10.51
N LYS A 190 12.57 1.21 -9.92
CA LYS A 190 12.41 1.01 -8.48
C LYS A 190 13.30 1.93 -7.63
N ASP A 191 14.53 2.14 -8.06
CA ASP A 191 15.46 3.03 -7.36
C ASP A 191 15.03 4.50 -7.51
N GLU A 192 14.57 4.94 -8.67
CA GLU A 192 14.02 6.29 -8.82
C GLU A 192 12.81 6.52 -7.91
N ILE A 193 11.91 5.55 -7.80
CA ILE A 193 10.75 5.61 -6.90
C ILE A 193 11.20 5.73 -5.44
N ILE A 194 12.11 4.85 -4.99
CA ILE A 194 12.49 4.79 -3.57
C ILE A 194 13.28 6.01 -3.13
N TYR A 195 14.23 6.48 -3.95
CA TYR A 195 15.04 7.67 -3.61
C TYR A 195 14.24 8.96 -3.72
N THR A 196 13.33 9.07 -4.69
CA THR A 196 12.40 10.20 -4.73
C THR A 196 11.49 10.21 -3.50
N TYR A 197 10.93 9.07 -3.14
CA TYR A 197 10.11 8.92 -1.94
C TYR A 197 10.86 9.37 -0.68
N LEU A 198 12.09 8.91 -0.49
CA LEU A 198 12.94 9.29 0.64
C LEU A 198 13.26 10.79 0.69
N ASN A 199 13.30 11.48 -0.44
CA ASN A 199 13.53 12.91 -0.50
C ASN A 199 12.31 13.76 -0.14
N ILE A 200 11.08 13.19 -0.19
CA ILE A 200 9.86 13.99 -0.04
C ILE A 200 8.98 13.61 1.15
N VAL A 201 9.10 12.37 1.63
CA VAL A 201 8.18 11.85 2.66
C VAL A 201 8.31 12.63 3.97
N PRO A 202 7.18 12.96 4.65
CA PRO A 202 7.23 13.67 5.92
C PRO A 202 7.70 12.75 7.06
N PHE A 203 8.51 13.32 7.98
CA PHE A 203 9.05 12.63 9.16
C PHE A 203 8.56 13.25 10.49
N GLY A 204 7.66 14.22 10.47
CA GLY A 204 7.13 14.87 11.64
C GLY A 204 7.81 16.21 11.92
N ARG A 205 8.29 16.43 13.14
CA ARG A 205 8.90 17.69 13.59
C ARG A 205 10.35 17.51 14.03
N ASP A 206 11.12 18.58 13.93
CA ASP A 206 12.48 18.69 14.46
C ASP A 206 12.50 19.28 15.88
N TYR A 207 13.71 19.42 16.42
CA TYR A 207 13.95 20.04 17.74
C TYR A 207 13.67 21.56 17.79
N ASN A 208 13.32 22.20 16.68
CA ASN A 208 12.81 23.58 16.63
C ASN A 208 11.30 23.65 16.49
N GLY A 209 10.61 22.51 16.37
CA GLY A 209 9.16 22.41 16.12
C GLY A 209 8.78 22.50 14.64
N ALA A 210 9.76 22.68 13.73
CA ALA A 210 9.50 22.78 12.32
C ALA A 210 9.14 21.41 11.71
N ASN A 211 8.21 21.40 10.77
CA ASN A 211 7.87 20.20 10.01
C ASN A 211 9.05 19.81 9.10
N ILE A 212 9.43 18.54 9.15
CA ILE A 212 10.52 18.01 8.35
C ILE A 212 10.03 17.00 7.31
N SER A 213 10.58 17.11 6.11
CA SER A 213 10.36 16.19 5.00
C SER A 213 11.71 15.81 4.40
N GLY A 214 11.78 14.58 3.92
CA GLY A 214 12.99 13.99 3.38
C GLY A 214 13.91 13.38 4.45
N ILE A 215 14.55 12.27 4.06
CA ILE A 215 15.39 11.46 4.96
C ILE A 215 16.63 12.22 5.43
N SER A 216 17.18 13.12 4.61
CA SER A 216 18.33 13.93 5.00
C SER A 216 17.98 14.90 6.12
N SER A 217 16.90 15.68 5.93
CA SER A 217 16.39 16.57 6.98
C SER A 217 16.10 15.81 8.28
N ALA A 218 15.44 14.64 8.17
CA ALA A 218 15.11 13.83 9.33
C ALA A 218 16.37 13.30 10.05
N SER A 219 17.36 12.83 9.29
CA SER A 219 18.62 12.31 9.83
C SER A 219 19.39 13.39 10.61
N TYR A 220 19.56 14.56 10.01
CA TYR A 220 20.24 15.69 10.67
C TYR A 220 19.44 16.22 11.86
N SER A 221 18.14 16.38 11.72
CA SER A 221 17.28 16.96 12.77
C SER A 221 17.12 16.05 13.98
N LEU A 222 17.11 14.73 13.79
CA LEU A 222 16.93 13.80 14.91
C LEU A 222 18.24 13.33 15.50
N PHE A 223 19.28 13.13 14.68
CA PHE A 223 20.52 12.48 15.11
C PHE A 223 21.80 13.29 14.83
N GLY A 224 21.71 14.47 14.20
CA GLY A 224 22.86 15.30 13.87
C GLY A 224 23.84 14.69 12.85
N LYS A 225 23.39 13.69 12.06
CA LYS A 225 24.24 12.91 11.14
C LYS A 225 23.68 12.89 9.72
N PRO A 226 24.53 12.73 8.71
CA PRO A 226 24.08 12.47 7.34
C PRO A 226 23.43 11.08 7.24
N PRO A 227 22.50 10.86 6.28
CA PRO A 227 21.84 9.57 6.09
C PRO A 227 22.79 8.40 5.75
N SER A 228 24.01 8.69 5.28
CA SER A 228 25.05 7.69 5.03
C SER A 228 25.64 7.08 6.32
N GLU A 229 25.56 7.78 7.46
CA GLU A 229 26.15 7.37 8.73
C GLU A 229 25.11 6.79 9.74
N ILE A 230 23.85 6.76 9.35
CA ILE A 230 22.76 6.23 10.17
C ILE A 230 22.91 4.71 10.34
N ASN A 231 22.92 4.24 11.59
CA ASN A 231 22.99 2.82 11.92
C ASN A 231 21.63 2.09 11.75
N ILE A 232 21.59 0.78 12.04
CA ILE A 232 20.36 -0.03 11.88
C ILE A 232 19.25 0.45 12.83
N ALA A 233 19.57 0.76 14.08
CA ALA A 233 18.57 1.17 15.08
C ALA A 233 17.97 2.54 14.73
N GLU A 234 18.82 3.49 14.34
CA GLU A 234 18.42 4.82 13.89
C GLU A 234 17.62 4.75 12.58
N SER A 235 18.05 3.89 11.62
CA SER A 235 17.27 3.63 10.39
C SER A 235 15.87 3.11 10.69
N ALA A 236 15.75 2.16 11.60
CA ALA A 236 14.47 1.60 12.00
C ALA A 236 13.58 2.63 12.70
N TYR A 237 14.18 3.53 13.50
CA TYR A 237 13.45 4.61 14.15
C TYR A 237 12.90 5.60 13.12
N LEU A 238 13.75 6.14 12.24
CA LEU A 238 13.34 7.07 11.18
C LEU A 238 12.22 6.48 10.33
N ILE A 239 12.39 5.25 9.85
CA ILE A 239 11.37 4.60 9.04
C ILE A 239 10.09 4.31 9.85
N GLY A 240 10.22 4.06 11.14
CA GLY A 240 9.07 3.92 12.03
C GLY A 240 8.16 5.15 12.08
N LEU A 241 8.72 6.35 11.93
CA LEU A 241 7.96 7.60 11.93
C LEU A 241 6.98 7.69 10.75
N LEU A 242 7.27 7.06 9.61
CA LEU A 242 6.51 7.21 8.36
C LEU A 242 5.04 6.80 8.46
N GLN A 243 4.69 5.88 9.34
CA GLN A 243 3.31 5.45 9.51
C GLN A 243 2.40 6.57 10.04
N SER A 244 2.92 7.38 10.97
CA SER A 244 2.21 8.53 11.55
C SER A 244 3.23 9.56 12.07
N PRO A 245 3.81 10.39 11.18
CA PRO A 245 4.97 11.23 11.48
C PRO A 245 4.79 12.14 12.68
N TYR A 246 3.66 12.80 12.79
CA TYR A 246 3.36 13.72 13.89
C TYR A 246 3.04 13.01 15.21
N TYR A 247 2.57 11.77 15.16
CA TYR A 247 2.30 10.95 16.34
C TYR A 247 3.58 10.35 16.91
N TYR A 248 4.44 9.80 16.05
CA TYR A 248 5.67 9.10 16.46
C TYR A 248 6.88 10.01 16.63
N THR A 249 6.89 11.26 16.08
CA THR A 249 7.99 12.20 16.30
C THR A 249 8.26 12.41 17.78
N PRO A 250 9.54 12.51 18.23
CA PRO A 250 9.87 12.71 19.62
C PRO A 250 9.65 14.14 20.09
N TYR A 251 9.34 15.09 19.18
CA TYR A 251 9.20 16.52 19.51
C TYR A 251 7.76 16.97 19.49
N GLN A 252 7.47 17.94 20.40
CA GLN A 252 6.24 18.72 20.46
C GLN A 252 6.25 19.83 19.39
N GLU A 253 5.20 20.64 19.33
CA GLU A 253 5.08 21.75 18.36
C GLU A 253 6.09 22.88 18.61
N ASP A 254 6.53 23.05 19.83
CA ASP A 254 7.55 24.03 20.26
C ASP A 254 8.99 23.48 20.13
N GLY A 255 9.15 22.24 19.65
CA GLY A 255 10.44 21.56 19.51
C GLY A 255 10.98 20.93 20.81
N VAL A 256 10.26 21.03 21.91
CA VAL A 256 10.64 20.34 23.16
C VAL A 256 10.39 18.84 23.01
N LEU A 257 11.24 18.02 23.64
CA LEU A 257 11.01 16.57 23.68
C LEU A 257 9.66 16.27 24.36
N LYS A 258 8.94 15.34 23.80
CA LYS A 258 7.75 14.77 24.41
C LYS A 258 8.07 14.09 25.74
N PRO A 259 7.09 13.89 26.63
CA PRO A 259 7.24 13.04 27.80
C PRO A 259 7.70 11.63 27.45
N ASP A 260 8.41 10.98 28.38
CA ASP A 260 9.07 9.69 28.14
C ASP A 260 8.11 8.59 27.68
N ASP A 261 6.90 8.54 28.19
CA ASP A 261 5.85 7.61 27.77
C ASP A 261 5.44 7.81 26.31
N GLN A 262 5.42 9.04 25.82
CA GLN A 262 5.12 9.36 24.43
C GLN A 262 6.32 9.09 23.50
N ILE A 263 7.57 9.36 23.93
CA ILE A 263 8.78 8.97 23.18
C ILE A 263 8.83 7.43 23.06
N GLN A 264 8.44 6.71 24.12
CA GLN A 264 8.39 5.24 24.12
C GLN A 264 7.47 4.69 23.04
N ILE A 265 6.41 5.40 22.65
CA ILE A 265 5.53 4.98 21.54
C ILE A 265 6.32 4.93 20.21
N GLY A 266 7.16 5.93 19.94
CA GLY A 266 8.06 5.94 18.77
C GLY A 266 9.11 4.83 18.83
N ILE A 267 9.67 4.56 20.02
CA ILE A 267 10.63 3.46 20.25
C ILE A 267 9.95 2.10 20.04
N ASN A 268 8.71 1.92 20.49
CA ASN A 268 7.95 0.70 20.24
C ASN A 268 7.72 0.49 18.73
N ARG A 269 7.52 1.58 17.99
CA ARG A 269 7.42 1.52 16.54
C ARG A 269 8.75 1.16 15.87
N GLN A 270 9.90 1.66 16.36
CA GLN A 270 11.23 1.21 15.94
C GLN A 270 11.41 -0.30 16.14
N HIS A 271 11.04 -0.83 17.31
CA HIS A 271 11.12 -2.27 17.60
C HIS A 271 10.26 -3.09 16.61
N TYR A 272 9.08 -2.59 16.26
CA TYR A 272 8.29 -3.20 15.19
C TYR A 272 9.05 -3.25 13.86
N VAL A 273 9.69 -2.15 13.43
CA VAL A 273 10.47 -2.09 12.19
C VAL A 273 11.65 -3.06 12.25
N LEU A 274 12.42 -3.08 13.34
CA LEU A 274 13.51 -4.04 13.55
C LEU A 274 13.04 -5.49 13.43
N LYS A 275 11.89 -5.81 14.04
CA LYS A 275 11.28 -7.14 13.94
C LYS A 275 10.88 -7.47 12.49
N ARG A 276 10.34 -6.51 11.74
CA ARG A 276 10.06 -6.69 10.32
C ARG A 276 11.34 -6.93 9.52
N MET A 277 12.42 -6.16 9.78
CA MET A 277 13.71 -6.35 9.12
C MET A 277 14.27 -7.76 9.36
N LEU A 278 14.13 -8.29 10.58
CA LEU A 278 14.54 -9.66 10.91
C LEU A 278 13.69 -10.71 10.16
N VAL A 279 12.37 -10.60 10.21
CA VAL A 279 11.44 -11.52 9.53
C VAL A 279 11.67 -11.55 8.01
N GLU A 280 11.89 -10.39 7.42
CA GLU A 280 12.19 -10.24 5.98
C GLU A 280 13.68 -10.55 5.64
N LYS A 281 14.45 -11.06 6.62
CA LYS A 281 15.87 -11.44 6.46
C LYS A 281 16.75 -10.30 5.93
N LYS A 282 16.43 -9.06 6.29
CA LYS A 282 17.23 -7.86 5.95
C LYS A 282 18.36 -7.63 6.93
N ILE A 283 18.24 -8.14 8.15
CA ILE A 283 19.25 -8.16 9.21
C ILE A 283 19.31 -9.56 9.85
N THR A 284 20.44 -9.85 10.45
CA THR A 284 20.69 -11.07 11.24
C THR A 284 20.09 -10.95 12.64
N GLN A 285 19.96 -12.09 13.34
CA GLN A 285 19.53 -12.10 14.75
C GLN A 285 20.50 -11.33 15.65
N HIS A 286 21.81 -11.37 15.34
CA HIS A 286 22.82 -10.61 16.09
C HIS A 286 22.63 -9.09 15.94
N GLU A 287 22.48 -8.62 14.70
CA GLU A 287 22.21 -7.20 14.40
C GLU A 287 20.89 -6.74 15.04
N PHE A 288 19.85 -7.58 15.01
CA PHE A 288 18.59 -7.28 15.70
C PHE A 288 18.80 -7.08 17.19
N ASN A 289 19.47 -8.04 17.89
CA ASN A 289 19.68 -7.98 19.33
C ASN A 289 20.55 -6.78 19.76
N GLN A 290 21.52 -6.37 18.90
CA GLN A 290 22.31 -5.16 19.14
C GLN A 290 21.46 -3.89 18.97
N SER A 291 20.68 -3.83 17.89
CA SER A 291 19.87 -2.66 17.55
C SER A 291 18.69 -2.46 18.52
N GLU A 292 18.11 -3.53 19.06
CA GLU A 292 17.05 -3.47 20.05
C GLU A 292 17.51 -2.86 21.39
N LYS A 293 18.80 -3.04 21.73
CA LYS A 293 19.42 -2.49 22.96
C LYS A 293 19.92 -1.05 22.78
N PHE A 294 19.89 -0.53 21.54
CA PHE A 294 20.38 0.82 21.25
C PHE A 294 19.43 1.87 21.85
N ASP A 295 19.96 2.73 22.70
CA ASP A 295 19.18 3.77 23.40
C ASP A 295 18.97 4.98 22.46
N ILE A 296 17.88 4.94 21.68
CA ILE A 296 17.52 6.01 20.75
C ILE A 296 17.42 7.37 21.46
N LYS A 297 16.84 7.41 22.66
CA LYS A 297 16.59 8.66 23.39
C LYS A 297 17.88 9.45 23.65
N LYS A 298 18.98 8.76 23.99
CA LYS A 298 20.28 9.39 24.22
C LYS A 298 20.93 10.00 22.99
N HIS A 299 20.46 9.62 21.82
CA HIS A 299 21.02 10.08 20.55
C HIS A 299 20.14 11.12 19.84
N LEU A 300 18.97 11.44 20.42
CA LEU A 300 18.11 12.49 19.90
C LEU A 300 18.77 13.87 20.12
N MET A 301 18.71 14.71 19.10
CA MET A 301 19.13 16.10 19.19
C MET A 301 18.22 16.86 20.16
N THR A 302 18.79 17.78 20.90
CA THR A 302 18.08 18.72 21.81
C THR A 302 18.57 20.12 21.54
N LYS A 303 17.75 21.12 21.92
CA LYS A 303 18.17 22.54 21.86
C LYS A 303 19.37 22.78 22.76
#